data_7f46f5bed45e9d68eef958115fcc8c55
#
_entry.id   7f46f5bed45e9d68eef958115fcc8c55
#
_cell.length_a   1.000
_cell.length_b   1.000
_cell.length_c   1.000
_cell.angle_alpha   90.00
_cell.angle_beta   90.00
_cell.angle_gamma   90.00
#
_symmetry.space_group_name_H-M   'P 1'
#
loop_
_entity.id
_entity.type
_entity.pdbx_description
1 polymer ?
#
loop_
_entity_poly.entity_id
_entity_poly.type
_entity_poly.pdbx_seq_one_letter_code
_entity_poly.pdbx_strand_id
1 'polypeptide(L)'
;MTASLQKHTPLQEFPQYDSDHGRFMGVGVGPGDPELITLKAARLIECSQVICYLANKEGVSQSREIAKAHIKSAHIEMPIYMPMSDDPTVGSAVYDEAAIAISNYLVNGKNVVFLCEGDPLFFGSFSYLLERLSDQYACEVVPGIPSPNAASARLQKPLTMLKESFAVISGRHTDSHILHTLNNFESVVIMKAGRNRVRILNLLKETNREQDAHYLEYIGRDNEKIIEDVTTLEKEAGPYFSLFVILSKKRQRHD
;
A
#
# COMPACT_ATOMS: atom_id res chain seq x y z
N MET A 1 9.50 34.57 27.07
CA MET A 1 8.16 34.14 26.58
C MET A 1 8.23 32.62 26.37
N THR A 2 7.78 31.87 27.36
CA THR A 2 7.77 30.40 27.35
C THR A 2 6.52 29.93 26.65
N ALA A 3 6.66 29.36 25.45
CA ALA A 3 5.56 28.72 24.74
C ALA A 3 5.10 27.49 25.52
N SER A 4 3.86 27.51 26.01
CA SER A 4 3.22 26.37 26.65
C SER A 4 2.97 25.30 25.58
N LEU A 5 3.61 24.14 25.73
CA LEU A 5 3.28 22.95 24.99
C LEU A 5 1.80 22.58 25.28
N GLN A 6 0.95 22.72 24.28
CA GLN A 6 -0.44 22.28 24.37
C GLN A 6 -0.45 20.77 24.67
N LYS A 7 -1.13 20.40 25.77
CA LYS A 7 -1.38 19.02 26.13
C LYS A 7 -2.17 18.36 24.98
N HIS A 8 -1.63 17.30 24.40
CA HIS A 8 -2.36 16.47 23.46
C HIS A 8 -3.66 15.99 24.12
N THR A 9 -4.79 16.31 23.50
CA THR A 9 -6.08 15.73 23.83
C THR A 9 -5.94 14.19 23.76
N PRO A 10 -6.41 13.43 24.77
CA PRO A 10 -6.42 11.97 24.67
C PRO A 10 -7.18 11.56 23.41
N LEU A 11 -6.63 10.61 22.68
CA LEU A 11 -7.31 10.00 21.53
C LEU A 11 -8.68 9.51 21.99
N GLN A 12 -9.73 9.83 21.23
CA GLN A 12 -11.11 9.39 21.46
C GLN A 12 -11.12 7.92 21.88
N GLU A 13 -11.86 7.63 22.96
CA GLU A 13 -12.13 6.24 23.36
C GLU A 13 -12.84 5.53 22.21
N PHE A 14 -12.20 4.47 21.71
CA PHE A 14 -12.80 3.61 20.69
C PHE A 14 -14.06 2.93 21.27
N PRO A 15 -15.03 2.49 20.43
CA PRO A 15 -16.19 1.75 20.87
C PRO A 15 -15.75 0.66 21.84
N GLN A 16 -16.45 0.51 22.97
CA GLN A 16 -16.19 -0.55 23.94
C GLN A 16 -16.65 -1.88 23.33
N TYR A 17 -15.72 -2.59 22.71
CA TYR A 17 -15.89 -4.00 22.37
C TYR A 17 -15.63 -4.85 23.63
N ASP A 18 -16.10 -6.10 23.62
CA ASP A 18 -15.89 -7.03 24.70
C ASP A 18 -14.40 -7.05 25.11
N SER A 19 -14.13 -6.70 26.37
CA SER A 19 -12.77 -6.52 26.89
C SER A 19 -11.93 -7.80 26.86
N ASP A 20 -12.59 -8.95 26.70
CA ASP A 20 -11.94 -10.27 26.74
C ASP A 20 -11.40 -10.71 25.37
N HIS A 21 -11.84 -10.07 24.29
CA HIS A 21 -11.33 -10.35 22.95
C HIS A 21 -10.06 -9.58 22.63
N GLY A 22 -9.20 -10.17 21.80
CA GLY A 22 -8.05 -9.47 21.20
C GLY A 22 -8.48 -8.42 20.16
N ARG A 23 -7.53 -7.59 19.73
CA ARG A 23 -7.74 -6.57 18.68
C ARG A 23 -7.19 -7.03 17.34
N PHE A 24 -7.90 -6.69 16.26
CA PHE A 24 -7.42 -6.86 14.90
C PHE A 24 -6.85 -5.55 14.35
N MET A 25 -5.59 -5.57 13.91
CA MET A 25 -4.87 -4.35 13.53
C MET A 25 -4.31 -4.48 12.11
N GLY A 26 -4.74 -3.61 11.20
CA GLY A 26 -4.11 -3.44 9.91
C GLY A 26 -2.93 -2.48 10.01
N VAL A 27 -1.74 -2.94 9.68
CA VAL A 27 -0.51 -2.19 9.87
C VAL A 27 0.22 -2.00 8.54
N GLY A 28 0.37 -0.74 8.11
CA GLY A 28 1.17 -0.37 6.95
C GLY A 28 2.66 -0.45 7.27
N VAL A 29 3.38 -1.25 6.48
CA VAL A 29 4.83 -1.42 6.65
C VAL A 29 5.66 -0.63 5.64
N GLY A 30 5.01 0.24 4.86
CA GLY A 30 5.70 1.02 3.84
C GLY A 30 5.95 0.23 2.53
N PRO A 31 6.56 0.88 1.53
CA PRO A 31 6.63 0.34 0.16
C PRO A 31 7.79 -0.63 -0.08
N GLY A 32 8.77 -0.71 0.81
CA GLY A 32 9.95 -1.56 0.61
C GLY A 32 11.06 -1.35 1.62
N ASP A 33 11.43 -0.10 1.90
CA ASP A 33 12.46 0.28 2.86
C ASP A 33 11.94 0.07 4.30
N PRO A 34 12.59 -0.79 5.12
CA PRO A 34 12.21 -1.00 6.52
C PRO A 34 12.26 0.26 7.40
N GLU A 35 13.11 1.24 7.07
CA GLU A 35 13.20 2.50 7.83
C GLU A 35 11.97 3.40 7.64
N LEU A 36 11.12 3.09 6.66
CA LEU A 36 9.85 3.78 6.42
C LEU A 36 8.68 3.18 7.23
N ILE A 37 8.92 2.19 8.07
CA ILE A 37 7.95 1.70 9.04
C ILE A 37 7.74 2.77 10.12
N THR A 38 6.47 3.11 10.41
CA THR A 38 6.18 4.07 11.47
C THR A 38 6.51 3.50 12.85
N LEU A 39 6.90 4.34 13.81
CA LEU A 39 7.16 3.92 15.19
C LEU A 39 5.96 3.19 15.81
N LYS A 40 4.74 3.61 15.48
CA LYS A 40 3.51 2.95 15.94
C LYS A 40 3.39 1.56 15.34
N ALA A 41 3.65 1.40 14.03
CA ALA A 41 3.63 0.12 13.35
C ALA A 41 4.64 -0.86 13.96
N ALA A 42 5.90 -0.45 14.11
CA ALA A 42 6.95 -1.24 14.73
C ALA A 42 6.54 -1.75 16.12
N ARG A 43 6.09 -0.85 16.99
CA ARG A 43 5.64 -1.19 18.35
C ARG A 43 4.48 -2.18 18.37
N LEU A 44 3.48 -2.02 17.51
CA LEU A 44 2.33 -2.92 17.47
C LEU A 44 2.71 -4.31 16.93
N ILE A 45 3.58 -4.37 15.93
CA ILE A 45 4.11 -5.65 15.45
C ILE A 45 4.83 -6.36 16.61
N GLU A 46 5.71 -5.70 17.32
CA GLU A 46 6.50 -6.29 18.41
C GLU A 46 5.68 -6.74 19.63
N CYS A 47 4.55 -6.09 19.90
CA CYS A 47 3.69 -6.34 21.07
C CYS A 47 2.55 -7.32 20.79
N SER A 48 2.26 -7.66 19.53
CA SER A 48 1.18 -8.57 19.17
C SER A 48 1.57 -10.03 19.34
N GLN A 49 0.60 -10.92 19.45
CA GLN A 49 0.84 -12.36 19.55
C GLN A 49 0.84 -13.05 18.20
N VAL A 50 0.04 -12.53 17.25
CA VAL A 50 -0.15 -13.13 15.93
C VAL A 50 0.16 -12.12 14.85
N ILE A 51 0.98 -12.53 13.90
CA ILE A 51 1.36 -11.72 12.73
C ILE A 51 0.85 -12.41 11.46
N CYS A 52 -0.13 -11.78 10.80
CA CYS A 52 -0.71 -12.25 9.56
C CYS A 52 -0.16 -11.45 8.37
N TYR A 53 -0.05 -12.08 7.23
CA TYR A 53 0.37 -11.43 5.99
C TYR A 53 -0.03 -12.25 4.77
N LEU A 54 -0.18 -11.59 3.63
CA LEU A 54 -0.35 -12.30 2.36
C LEU A 54 0.98 -12.90 1.92
N ALA A 55 0.93 -14.12 1.43
CA ALA A 55 2.06 -14.82 0.83
C ALA A 55 1.68 -15.40 -0.53
N ASN A 56 2.65 -15.55 -1.42
CA ASN A 56 2.49 -16.31 -2.65
C ASN A 56 2.52 -17.83 -2.38
N LYS A 57 2.40 -18.66 -3.42
CA LYS A 57 2.41 -20.13 -3.31
C LYS A 57 3.71 -20.69 -2.72
N GLU A 58 4.81 -19.99 -2.93
CA GLU A 58 6.13 -20.34 -2.43
C GLU A 58 6.36 -19.85 -0.98
N GLY A 59 5.37 -19.21 -0.36
CA GLY A 59 5.46 -18.68 1.00
C GLY A 59 6.17 -17.34 1.11
N VAL A 60 6.48 -16.68 -0.01
CA VAL A 60 7.14 -15.38 -0.01
C VAL A 60 6.13 -14.27 0.24
N SER A 61 6.43 -13.38 1.20
CA SER A 61 5.65 -12.20 1.54
C SER A 61 6.54 -10.97 1.61
N GLN A 62 6.21 -9.95 0.86
CA GLN A 62 6.97 -8.70 0.87
C GLN A 62 6.72 -7.90 2.15
N SER A 63 5.48 -7.84 2.62
CA SER A 63 5.17 -7.14 3.88
C SER A 63 5.87 -7.79 5.08
N ARG A 64 5.97 -9.12 5.08
CA ARG A 64 6.74 -9.85 6.10
C ARG A 64 8.24 -9.54 6.00
N GLU A 65 8.80 -9.51 4.79
CA GLU A 65 10.22 -9.20 4.59
C GLU A 65 10.56 -7.78 5.07
N ILE A 66 9.72 -6.79 4.74
CA ILE A 66 9.89 -5.41 5.21
C ILE A 66 9.88 -5.34 6.75
N ALA A 67 8.94 -6.05 7.39
CA ALA A 67 8.76 -6.02 8.83
C ALA A 67 9.67 -6.98 9.62
N LYS A 68 10.55 -7.74 8.98
CA LYS A 68 11.29 -8.87 9.58
C LYS A 68 12.05 -8.53 10.85
N ALA A 69 12.60 -7.31 10.95
CA ALA A 69 13.35 -6.86 12.12
C ALA A 69 12.48 -6.74 13.39
N HIS A 70 11.16 -6.60 13.22
CA HIS A 70 10.18 -6.46 14.31
C HIS A 70 9.44 -7.77 14.62
N ILE A 71 9.62 -8.82 13.80
CA ILE A 71 9.00 -10.13 14.01
C ILE A 71 9.93 -10.98 14.87
N LYS A 72 9.47 -11.35 16.08
CA LYS A 72 10.22 -12.13 17.07
C LYS A 72 9.87 -13.62 16.97
N SER A 73 10.73 -14.49 17.43
CA SER A 73 10.50 -15.94 17.46
C SER A 73 9.31 -16.38 18.32
N ALA A 74 8.84 -15.52 19.23
CA ALA A 74 7.66 -15.78 20.05
C ALA A 74 6.33 -15.49 19.34
N HIS A 75 6.36 -14.82 18.17
CA HIS A 75 5.15 -14.56 17.41
C HIS A 75 4.64 -15.83 16.73
N ILE A 76 3.30 -15.94 16.67
CA ILE A 76 2.62 -16.90 15.79
C ILE A 76 2.53 -16.25 14.42
N GLU A 77 3.28 -16.74 13.46
CA GLU A 77 3.16 -16.28 12.07
C GLU A 77 2.03 -17.04 11.37
N MET A 78 1.11 -16.30 10.73
CA MET A 78 -0.04 -16.83 9.99
C MET A 78 -0.01 -16.32 8.53
N PRO A 79 0.68 -17.02 7.61
CA PRO A 79 0.63 -16.68 6.20
C PRO A 79 -0.74 -16.99 5.61
N ILE A 80 -1.27 -16.06 4.82
CA ILE A 80 -2.49 -16.22 4.04
C ILE A 80 -2.08 -16.36 2.58
N TYR A 81 -2.24 -17.54 2.02
CA TYR A 81 -1.80 -17.87 0.68
C TYR A 81 -2.79 -17.36 -0.36
N MET A 82 -2.41 -16.32 -1.11
CA MET A 82 -3.25 -15.72 -2.12
C MET A 82 -2.89 -16.29 -3.51
N PRO A 83 -3.80 -17.04 -4.15
CA PRO A 83 -3.56 -17.54 -5.51
C PRO A 83 -3.58 -16.38 -6.51
N MET A 84 -2.77 -16.51 -7.55
CA MET A 84 -2.76 -15.58 -8.69
C MET A 84 -3.95 -15.90 -9.60
N SER A 85 -5.11 -15.37 -9.26
CA SER A 85 -6.35 -15.53 -10.03
C SER A 85 -6.92 -14.17 -10.40
N ASP A 86 -7.47 -14.05 -11.61
CA ASP A 86 -8.25 -12.89 -12.04
C ASP A 86 -9.74 -13.04 -11.66
N ASP A 87 -10.14 -14.21 -11.12
CA ASP A 87 -11.49 -14.45 -10.61
C ASP A 87 -11.64 -13.87 -9.19
N PRO A 88 -12.50 -12.84 -9.00
CA PRO A 88 -12.71 -12.21 -7.69
C PRO A 88 -13.24 -13.17 -6.62
N THR A 89 -13.97 -14.22 -7.02
CA THR A 89 -14.56 -15.18 -6.07
C THR A 89 -13.50 -16.01 -5.36
N VAL A 90 -12.41 -16.34 -6.05
CA VAL A 90 -11.27 -17.07 -5.47
C VAL A 90 -10.61 -16.24 -4.37
N GLY A 91 -10.39 -14.95 -4.60
CA GLY A 91 -9.85 -14.04 -3.59
C GLY A 91 -10.79 -13.88 -2.40
N SER A 92 -12.11 -13.78 -2.64
CA SER A 92 -13.09 -13.66 -1.57
C SER A 92 -13.08 -14.87 -0.64
N ALA A 93 -13.07 -16.10 -1.18
CA ALA A 93 -13.02 -17.32 -0.37
C ALA A 93 -11.79 -17.38 0.54
N VAL A 94 -10.62 -16.95 0.04
CA VAL A 94 -9.39 -16.88 0.86
C VAL A 94 -9.55 -15.90 2.03
N TYR A 95 -10.19 -14.74 1.81
CA TYR A 95 -10.44 -13.78 2.90
C TYR A 95 -11.50 -14.29 3.87
N ASP A 96 -12.50 -15.07 3.44
CA ASP A 96 -13.48 -15.69 4.31
C ASP A 96 -12.81 -16.70 5.26
N GLU A 97 -11.98 -17.60 4.74
CA GLU A 97 -11.19 -18.55 5.52
C GLU A 97 -10.21 -17.84 6.47
N ALA A 98 -9.54 -16.81 6.00
CA ALA A 98 -8.60 -16.03 6.81
C ALA A 98 -9.32 -15.30 7.96
N ALA A 99 -10.51 -14.75 7.72
CA ALA A 99 -11.30 -14.09 8.76
C ALA A 99 -11.71 -15.07 9.87
N ILE A 100 -12.13 -16.31 9.52
CA ILE A 100 -12.42 -17.37 10.48
C ILE A 100 -11.17 -17.71 11.31
N ALA A 101 -10.03 -17.87 10.68
CA ALA A 101 -8.78 -18.19 11.37
C ALA A 101 -8.34 -17.05 12.31
N ILE A 102 -8.45 -15.79 11.87
CA ILE A 102 -8.17 -14.61 12.70
C ILE A 102 -9.14 -14.55 13.89
N SER A 103 -10.45 -14.77 13.68
CA SER A 103 -11.46 -14.78 14.73
C SER A 103 -11.11 -15.75 15.85
N ASN A 104 -10.59 -16.94 15.50
CA ASN A 104 -10.18 -17.93 16.51
C ASN A 104 -9.05 -17.43 17.43
N TYR A 105 -8.18 -16.54 16.96
CA TYR A 105 -7.19 -15.91 17.82
C TYR A 105 -7.81 -14.78 18.66
N LEU A 106 -8.68 -13.97 18.06
CA LEU A 106 -9.29 -12.82 18.73
C LEU A 106 -10.19 -13.24 19.89
N VAL A 107 -11.05 -14.26 19.74
CA VAL A 107 -11.89 -14.77 20.83
C VAL A 107 -11.08 -15.35 22.00
N ASN A 108 -9.83 -15.74 21.76
CA ASN A 108 -8.90 -16.20 22.80
C ASN A 108 -8.01 -15.05 23.34
N GLY A 109 -8.42 -13.80 23.19
CA GLY A 109 -7.74 -12.63 23.74
C GLY A 109 -6.41 -12.28 23.07
N LYS A 110 -6.08 -12.91 21.92
CA LYS A 110 -4.82 -12.63 21.22
C LYS A 110 -4.97 -11.47 20.24
N ASN A 111 -4.08 -10.50 20.33
CA ASN A 111 -3.96 -9.41 19.34
C ASN A 111 -3.38 -9.94 18.05
N VAL A 112 -4.01 -9.58 16.93
CA VAL A 112 -3.63 -9.98 15.58
C VAL A 112 -3.25 -8.76 14.77
N VAL A 113 -2.03 -8.72 14.26
CA VAL A 113 -1.56 -7.73 13.29
C VAL A 113 -1.60 -8.33 11.90
N PHE A 114 -2.21 -7.61 10.94
CA PHE A 114 -2.13 -7.92 9.53
C PHE A 114 -1.21 -6.92 8.84
N LEU A 115 -0.09 -7.40 8.28
CA LEU A 115 0.91 -6.58 7.61
C LEU A 115 0.46 -6.23 6.20
N CYS A 116 0.49 -4.93 5.87
CA CYS A 116 0.17 -4.42 4.55
C CYS A 116 1.36 -3.70 3.93
N GLU A 117 1.72 -4.03 2.71
CA GLU A 117 2.64 -3.22 1.91
C GLU A 117 2.03 -1.83 1.67
N GLY A 118 2.84 -0.78 1.82
CA GLY A 118 2.35 0.58 1.76
C GLY A 118 1.42 0.92 2.92
N ASP A 119 0.16 1.22 2.60
CA ASP A 119 -0.90 1.60 3.54
C ASP A 119 -2.06 0.60 3.49
N PRO A 120 -2.66 0.22 4.63
CA PRO A 120 -3.72 -0.81 4.70
C PRO A 120 -4.99 -0.48 3.93
N LEU A 121 -5.34 0.81 3.81
CA LEU A 121 -6.58 1.27 3.18
C LEU A 121 -6.35 1.92 1.80
N PHE A 122 -5.10 1.97 1.34
CA PHE A 122 -4.76 2.53 0.03
C PHE A 122 -4.43 1.41 -0.97
N PHE A 123 -5.41 0.91 -1.68
CA PHE A 123 -5.33 -0.29 -2.54
C PHE A 123 -4.86 -1.55 -1.79
N GLY A 124 -4.97 -1.53 -0.47
CA GLY A 124 -4.53 -2.59 0.43
C GLY A 124 -5.56 -3.71 0.59
N SER A 125 -5.06 -4.90 0.86
CA SER A 125 -5.90 -6.10 1.06
C SER A 125 -6.57 -6.15 2.43
N PHE A 126 -6.16 -5.31 3.38
CA PHE A 126 -6.73 -5.25 4.72
C PHE A 126 -8.23 -4.90 4.71
N SER A 127 -8.68 -4.06 3.78
CA SER A 127 -10.09 -3.66 3.67
C SER A 127 -11.03 -4.86 3.58
N TYR A 128 -10.65 -5.92 2.86
CA TYR A 128 -11.47 -7.14 2.74
C TYR A 128 -11.62 -7.91 4.06
N LEU A 129 -10.59 -7.90 4.91
CA LEU A 129 -10.65 -8.51 6.25
C LEU A 129 -11.35 -7.58 7.24
N LEU A 130 -11.13 -6.27 7.12
CA LEU A 130 -11.82 -5.27 7.95
C LEU A 130 -13.34 -5.38 7.81
N GLU A 131 -13.86 -5.46 6.58
CA GLU A 131 -15.29 -5.64 6.30
C GLU A 131 -15.88 -6.89 6.96
N ARG A 132 -15.10 -7.96 7.14
CA ARG A 132 -15.54 -9.23 7.73
C ARG A 132 -15.48 -9.25 9.25
N LEU A 133 -14.62 -8.44 9.85
CA LEU A 133 -14.27 -8.55 11.26
C LEU A 133 -14.74 -7.35 12.10
N SER A 134 -14.93 -6.18 11.49
CA SER A 134 -15.19 -4.93 12.22
C SER A 134 -16.52 -4.90 13.00
N ASP A 135 -17.51 -5.70 12.61
CA ASP A 135 -18.79 -5.76 13.32
C ASP A 135 -18.72 -6.57 14.64
N GLN A 136 -17.69 -7.41 14.79
CA GLN A 136 -17.56 -8.34 15.89
C GLN A 136 -16.37 -8.04 16.81
N TYR A 137 -15.31 -7.41 16.26
CA TYR A 137 -14.05 -7.21 16.97
C TYR A 137 -13.58 -5.76 16.89
N ALA A 138 -12.86 -5.33 17.94
CA ALA A 138 -12.17 -4.06 17.93
C ALA A 138 -11.08 -4.06 16.84
N CYS A 139 -11.23 -3.17 15.85
CA CYS A 139 -10.29 -3.01 14.76
C CYS A 139 -9.53 -1.69 14.86
N GLU A 140 -8.25 -1.71 14.50
CA GLU A 140 -7.41 -0.52 14.44
C GLU A 140 -6.66 -0.50 13.10
N VAL A 141 -6.46 0.69 12.53
CA VAL A 141 -5.66 0.87 11.31
C VAL A 141 -4.50 1.79 11.61
N VAL A 142 -3.30 1.34 11.29
CA VAL A 142 -2.07 2.13 11.38
C VAL A 142 -1.62 2.46 9.97
N PRO A 143 -1.69 3.72 9.54
CA PRO A 143 -1.29 4.11 8.21
C PRO A 143 0.19 3.84 7.95
N GLY A 144 0.51 3.54 6.70
CA GLY A 144 1.87 3.39 6.21
C GLY A 144 2.15 4.36 5.05
N ILE A 145 3.40 4.46 4.64
CA ILE A 145 3.79 5.28 3.49
C ILE A 145 3.40 4.55 2.20
N PRO A 146 2.45 5.05 1.40
CA PRO A 146 2.08 4.42 0.14
C PRO A 146 3.13 4.64 -0.95
N SER A 147 3.21 3.73 -1.90
CA SER A 147 4.21 3.75 -2.96
C SER A 147 4.22 5.03 -3.82
N PRO A 148 3.11 5.76 -4.08
CA PRO A 148 3.18 7.06 -4.75
C PRO A 148 4.04 8.09 -4.02
N ASN A 149 3.92 8.18 -2.69
CA ASN A 149 4.70 9.10 -1.88
C ASN A 149 6.19 8.73 -1.88
N ALA A 150 6.51 7.45 -1.76
CA ALA A 150 7.89 6.98 -1.84
C ALA A 150 8.48 7.23 -3.23
N ALA A 151 7.71 7.01 -4.31
CA ALA A 151 8.14 7.32 -5.67
C ALA A 151 8.48 8.80 -5.85
N SER A 152 7.62 9.69 -5.34
CA SER A 152 7.88 11.13 -5.33
C SER A 152 9.19 11.48 -4.63
N ALA A 153 9.43 10.91 -3.46
CA ALA A 153 10.67 11.13 -2.72
C ALA A 153 11.90 10.61 -3.47
N ARG A 154 11.81 9.44 -4.10
CA ARG A 154 12.91 8.86 -4.91
C ARG A 154 13.21 9.68 -6.17
N LEU A 155 12.19 10.22 -6.81
CA LEU A 155 12.33 11.13 -7.95
C LEU A 155 12.76 12.54 -7.56
N GLN A 156 12.67 12.91 -6.27
CA GLN A 156 12.84 14.28 -5.76
C GLN A 156 11.94 15.29 -6.50
N LYS A 157 10.73 14.85 -6.85
CA LYS A 157 9.73 15.64 -7.57
C LYS A 157 8.40 15.60 -6.82
N PRO A 158 7.76 16.75 -6.52
CA PRO A 158 6.48 16.76 -5.83
C PRO A 158 5.37 16.16 -6.72
N LEU A 159 4.45 15.39 -6.12
CA LEU A 159 3.27 14.87 -6.84
C LEU A 159 2.30 15.98 -7.21
N THR A 160 2.14 16.96 -6.33
CA THR A 160 1.22 18.08 -6.54
C THR A 160 1.74 19.33 -5.83
N MET A 161 1.43 20.50 -6.37
CA MET A 161 1.75 21.81 -5.81
C MET A 161 0.58 22.75 -5.95
N LEU A 162 0.35 23.60 -4.93
CA LEU A 162 -0.64 24.68 -4.94
C LEU A 162 -2.04 24.23 -5.40
N LYS A 163 -2.40 24.54 -6.63
CA LYS A 163 -3.72 24.29 -7.24
C LYS A 163 -3.73 23.10 -8.20
N GLU A 164 -2.65 22.37 -8.29
CA GLU A 164 -2.59 21.19 -9.16
C GLU A 164 -3.49 20.09 -8.62
N SER A 165 -4.25 19.47 -9.49
CA SER A 165 -5.01 18.25 -9.19
C SER A 165 -4.12 17.01 -9.31
N PHE A 166 -4.41 16.02 -8.49
CA PHE A 166 -3.66 14.77 -8.43
C PHE A 166 -4.62 13.57 -8.38
N ALA A 167 -4.36 12.59 -9.23
CA ALA A 167 -5.11 11.34 -9.24
C ALA A 167 -4.21 10.11 -9.07
N VAL A 168 -4.71 9.12 -8.34
CA VAL A 168 -4.09 7.78 -8.26
C VAL A 168 -5.09 6.76 -8.78
N ILE A 169 -4.67 6.01 -9.79
CA ILE A 169 -5.50 4.99 -10.43
C ILE A 169 -4.77 3.66 -10.56
N SER A 170 -5.54 2.60 -10.79
CA SER A 170 -4.98 1.28 -11.08
C SER A 170 -4.74 1.11 -12.59
N GLY A 171 -3.61 0.52 -12.97
CA GLY A 171 -3.35 0.09 -14.34
C GLY A 171 -4.33 -0.98 -14.87
N ARG A 172 -5.26 -1.46 -14.02
CA ARG A 172 -6.34 -2.39 -14.41
C ARG A 172 -7.59 -1.68 -14.94
N HIS A 173 -7.69 -0.36 -14.81
CA HIS A 173 -8.81 0.40 -15.38
C HIS A 173 -8.85 0.29 -16.92
N THR A 174 -10.02 0.57 -17.50
CA THR A 174 -10.20 0.63 -18.96
C THR A 174 -9.36 1.76 -19.58
N ASP A 175 -9.08 1.64 -20.88
CA ASP A 175 -8.32 2.66 -21.61
C ASP A 175 -9.01 4.02 -21.55
N SER A 176 -10.34 4.04 -21.71
CA SER A 176 -11.12 5.28 -21.62
C SER A 176 -10.97 5.98 -20.26
N HIS A 177 -10.94 5.22 -19.16
CA HIS A 177 -10.75 5.77 -17.82
C HIS A 177 -9.34 6.33 -17.64
N ILE A 178 -8.30 5.60 -18.11
CA ILE A 178 -6.91 6.05 -18.03
C ILE A 178 -6.71 7.30 -18.89
N LEU A 179 -7.21 7.32 -20.14
CA LEU A 179 -7.15 8.48 -21.03
C LEU A 179 -7.84 9.70 -20.42
N HIS A 180 -9.06 9.51 -19.88
CA HIS A 180 -9.77 10.58 -19.19
C HIS A 180 -8.93 11.17 -18.04
N THR A 181 -8.34 10.31 -17.21
CA THR A 181 -7.52 10.74 -16.08
C THR A 181 -6.26 11.48 -16.54
N LEU A 182 -5.54 10.96 -17.55
CA LEU A 182 -4.32 11.59 -18.09
C LEU A 182 -4.59 12.97 -18.70
N ASN A 183 -5.78 13.20 -19.24
CA ASN A 183 -6.17 14.47 -19.87
C ASN A 183 -6.69 15.51 -18.88
N ASN A 184 -7.25 15.08 -17.73
CA ASN A 184 -7.96 15.99 -16.82
C ASN A 184 -7.22 16.27 -15.50
N PHE A 185 -6.14 15.54 -15.19
CA PHE A 185 -5.36 15.77 -13.99
C PHE A 185 -3.93 16.19 -14.34
N GLU A 186 -3.40 17.17 -13.61
CA GLU A 186 -2.04 17.66 -13.79
C GLU A 186 -1.02 16.56 -13.49
N SER A 187 -1.21 15.85 -12.38
CA SER A 187 -0.36 14.73 -12.02
C SER A 187 -1.18 13.45 -11.81
N VAL A 188 -0.63 12.34 -12.27
CA VAL A 188 -1.30 11.03 -12.19
C VAL A 188 -0.29 9.97 -11.74
N VAL A 189 -0.68 9.11 -10.80
CA VAL A 189 0.05 7.88 -10.52
C VAL A 189 -0.79 6.69 -10.96
N ILE A 190 -0.20 5.82 -11.79
CA ILE A 190 -0.84 4.57 -12.23
C ILE A 190 -0.15 3.42 -11.51
N MET A 191 -0.82 2.87 -10.50
CA MET A 191 -0.35 1.73 -9.71
C MET A 191 -0.71 0.39 -10.36
N LYS A 192 -0.03 -0.69 -9.92
CA LYS A 192 -0.26 -2.06 -10.44
C LYS A 192 -0.12 -2.13 -11.96
N ALA A 193 0.88 -1.41 -12.47
CA ALA A 193 1.07 -1.14 -13.90
C ALA A 193 1.76 -2.28 -14.67
N GLY A 194 2.51 -3.16 -13.98
CA GLY A 194 3.44 -4.09 -14.60
C GLY A 194 2.88 -4.93 -15.74
N ARG A 195 1.81 -5.70 -15.51
CA ARG A 195 1.17 -6.51 -16.57
C ARG A 195 0.65 -5.67 -17.74
N ASN A 196 0.29 -4.41 -17.48
CA ASN A 196 -0.29 -3.49 -18.44
C ASN A 196 0.71 -2.44 -18.97
N ARG A 197 2.02 -2.62 -18.72
CA ARG A 197 3.07 -1.65 -19.05
C ARG A 197 2.99 -1.18 -20.51
N VAL A 198 2.96 -2.10 -21.46
CA VAL A 198 2.89 -1.79 -22.90
C VAL A 198 1.64 -0.98 -23.25
N ARG A 199 0.49 -1.38 -22.69
CA ARG A 199 -0.78 -0.67 -22.89
C ARG A 199 -0.71 0.75 -22.35
N ILE A 200 -0.19 0.93 -21.15
CA ILE A 200 -0.05 2.25 -20.52
C ILE A 200 0.90 3.15 -21.32
N LEU A 201 2.02 2.63 -21.81
CA LEU A 201 2.95 3.38 -22.69
C LEU A 201 2.25 3.90 -23.95
N ASN A 202 1.37 3.09 -24.57
CA ASN A 202 0.60 3.55 -25.73
C ASN A 202 -0.36 4.70 -25.37
N LEU A 203 -1.03 4.62 -24.22
CA LEU A 203 -1.95 5.68 -23.73
C LEU A 203 -1.20 6.95 -23.35
N LEU A 204 0.00 6.85 -22.79
CA LEU A 204 0.88 8.00 -22.55
C LEU A 204 1.28 8.67 -23.84
N LYS A 205 1.60 7.91 -24.90
CA LYS A 205 1.90 8.42 -26.22
C LYS A 205 0.70 9.14 -26.85
N GLU A 206 -0.48 8.53 -26.79
CA GLU A 206 -1.73 9.10 -27.32
C GLU A 206 -2.06 10.46 -26.66
N THR A 207 -1.78 10.60 -25.36
CA THR A 207 -2.03 11.83 -24.60
C THR A 207 -0.87 12.81 -24.61
N ASN A 208 0.23 12.51 -25.30
CA ASN A 208 1.48 13.28 -25.30
C ASN A 208 2.03 13.52 -23.87
N ARG A 209 1.94 12.48 -22.99
CA ARG A 209 2.40 12.53 -21.58
C ARG A 209 3.66 11.68 -21.35
N GLU A 210 4.30 11.13 -22.39
CA GLU A 210 5.52 10.31 -22.26
C GLU A 210 6.67 11.10 -21.60
N GLN A 211 6.84 12.37 -21.98
CA GLN A 211 7.93 13.23 -21.49
C GLN A 211 7.74 13.64 -20.00
N ASP A 212 6.52 13.50 -19.47
CA ASP A 212 6.19 13.84 -18.09
C ASP A 212 6.19 12.60 -17.19
N ALA A 213 6.33 11.42 -17.78
CA ALA A 213 6.16 10.14 -17.11
C ALA A 213 7.51 9.55 -16.67
N HIS A 214 7.51 8.98 -15.48
CA HIS A 214 8.58 8.17 -14.91
C HIS A 214 8.02 6.80 -14.57
N TYR A 215 8.85 5.76 -14.65
CA TYR A 215 8.45 4.41 -14.29
C TYR A 215 9.39 3.87 -13.20
N LEU A 216 8.80 3.32 -12.13
CA LEU A 216 9.57 2.80 -11.00
C LEU A 216 9.16 1.37 -10.71
N GLU A 217 10.14 0.53 -10.39
CA GLU A 217 9.98 -0.86 -9.96
C GLU A 217 10.59 -1.04 -8.58
N TYR A 218 9.95 -1.86 -7.74
CA TYR A 218 10.46 -2.31 -6.44
C TYR A 218 10.98 -1.21 -5.50
N ILE A 219 10.23 -0.11 -5.40
CA ILE A 219 10.61 1.09 -4.64
C ILE A 219 11.03 0.72 -3.22
N GLY A 220 12.21 1.22 -2.80
CA GLY A 220 12.78 1.01 -1.48
C GLY A 220 13.35 -0.39 -1.23
N ARG A 221 13.57 -1.19 -2.27
CA ARG A 221 14.15 -2.55 -2.20
C ARG A 221 15.50 -2.59 -2.91
N ASP A 222 16.32 -3.62 -2.61
CA ASP A 222 17.66 -3.79 -3.20
C ASP A 222 17.66 -3.83 -4.74
N ASN A 223 16.57 -4.29 -5.33
CA ASN A 223 16.37 -4.38 -6.78
C ASN A 223 15.56 -3.22 -7.36
N GLU A 224 15.49 -2.10 -6.66
CA GLU A 224 14.82 -0.88 -7.14
C GLU A 224 15.35 -0.43 -8.51
N LYS A 225 14.42 -0.07 -9.41
CA LYS A 225 14.76 0.56 -10.69
C LYS A 225 13.94 1.82 -10.87
N ILE A 226 14.61 2.88 -11.32
CA ILE A 226 13.99 4.16 -11.66
C ILE A 226 14.31 4.46 -13.10
N ILE A 227 13.30 4.57 -13.94
CA ILE A 227 13.40 4.89 -15.36
C ILE A 227 12.75 6.26 -15.55
N GLU A 228 13.57 7.28 -15.74
CA GLU A 228 13.11 8.65 -15.90
C GLU A 228 12.52 8.93 -17.30
N ASP A 229 13.05 8.29 -18.32
CA ASP A 229 12.55 8.36 -19.70
C ASP A 229 11.82 7.06 -20.06
N VAL A 230 10.51 7.08 -20.01
CA VAL A 230 9.68 5.89 -20.29
C VAL A 230 9.74 5.44 -21.75
N THR A 231 10.25 6.26 -22.67
CA THR A 231 10.42 5.89 -24.09
C THR A 231 11.50 4.84 -24.29
N THR A 232 12.41 4.69 -23.32
CA THR A 232 13.48 3.69 -23.30
C THR A 232 13.03 2.31 -22.78
N LEU A 233 11.81 2.22 -22.25
CA LEU A 233 11.28 0.96 -21.72
C LEU A 233 11.03 -0.06 -22.82
N GLU A 234 11.43 -1.29 -22.55
CA GLU A 234 11.09 -2.44 -23.39
C GLU A 234 9.58 -2.64 -23.48
N LYS A 235 9.10 -2.99 -24.67
CA LYS A 235 7.68 -3.22 -24.96
C LYS A 235 7.24 -4.61 -24.53
N GLU A 236 7.38 -4.89 -23.24
CA GLU A 236 6.96 -6.14 -22.59
C GLU A 236 6.31 -5.86 -21.24
N ALA A 237 5.74 -6.88 -20.61
CA ALA A 237 5.20 -6.76 -19.27
C ALA A 237 6.30 -6.50 -18.24
N GLY A 238 6.04 -5.60 -17.30
CA GLY A 238 6.91 -5.33 -16.16
C GLY A 238 6.50 -6.12 -14.91
N PRO A 239 7.26 -5.99 -13.81
CA PRO A 239 6.96 -6.66 -12.56
C PRO A 239 5.68 -6.13 -11.90
N TYR A 240 5.10 -6.94 -11.01
CA TYR A 240 3.88 -6.56 -10.27
C TYR A 240 4.09 -5.28 -9.44
N PHE A 241 5.23 -5.18 -8.75
CA PHE A 241 5.57 -4.02 -7.92
C PHE A 241 6.16 -2.90 -8.77
N SER A 242 5.32 -2.28 -9.56
CA SER A 242 5.71 -1.15 -10.40
C SER A 242 4.58 -0.14 -10.53
N LEU A 243 4.97 1.10 -10.84
CA LEU A 243 4.04 2.19 -11.07
C LEU A 243 4.61 3.21 -12.05
N PHE A 244 3.72 3.94 -12.73
CA PHE A 244 4.06 5.16 -13.45
C PHE A 244 3.72 6.38 -12.59
N VAL A 245 4.61 7.37 -12.63
CA VAL A 245 4.40 8.71 -12.06
C VAL A 245 4.42 9.70 -13.21
N ILE A 246 3.30 10.31 -13.50
CA ILE A 246 3.13 11.31 -14.54
C ILE A 246 2.97 12.66 -13.84
N LEU A 247 3.86 13.59 -14.08
CA LEU A 247 3.92 14.87 -13.38
C LEU A 247 3.34 16.00 -14.22
N SER A 248 3.02 17.13 -13.58
CA SER A 248 2.47 18.30 -14.25
C SER A 248 3.46 18.91 -15.26
N LYS A 249 3.00 19.13 -16.49
CA LYS A 249 3.77 19.82 -17.55
C LYS A 249 4.04 21.30 -17.23
N LYS A 250 3.16 21.92 -16.43
CA LYS A 250 3.09 23.38 -16.26
C LYS A 250 3.94 23.92 -15.11
N ARG A 251 4.80 23.09 -14.52
CA ARG A 251 5.68 23.57 -13.45
C ARG A 251 6.76 24.47 -14.04
N GLN A 252 6.42 25.75 -14.22
CA GLN A 252 7.43 26.78 -14.42
C GLN A 252 8.23 26.86 -13.12
N ARG A 253 9.53 26.70 -13.21
CA ARG A 253 10.43 27.15 -12.14
C ARG A 253 10.18 28.66 -12.03
N HIS A 254 9.67 29.10 -10.91
CA HIS A 254 9.79 30.51 -10.55
C HIS A 254 11.28 30.70 -10.22
N ASP A 255 12.01 31.22 -11.20
CA ASP A 255 13.35 31.77 -10.99
C ASP A 255 13.28 33.00 -10.09
#